data_07e09c8e3ea05b5a661d2c46323861d6
#
_entry.id   07e09c8e3ea05b5a661d2c46323861d6
#
_cell.length_a   1.000
_cell.length_b   1.000
_cell.length_c   1.000
_cell.angle_alpha   90.00
_cell.angle_beta   90.00
_cell.angle_gamma   90.00
#
_symmetry.space_group_name_H-M   'P 1'
#
loop_
_entity.id
_entity.type
_entity.pdbx_description
1 polymer ?
#
loop_
_entity_poly.entity_id
_entity_poly.type
_entity_poly.pdbx_seq_one_letter_code
_entity_poly.pdbx_strand_id
1 'polypeptide(L)'
;MKRWLIAGLFLWVSGSVDAQVRHAKHVLLIGVDGLGSYCFPKATIPTFQKMMDGGAWTLKARSVLPSSSADNWASMLMGAGPEVHGYTEWNSREPEPPSQETTEYGLFPTIFYLLKKQRPRATSAVVYEWDGIGYLYEKQCVTTSVNCTGDSATAAAAIRTIEAEKPTLMFVHFSDVDDRGHAVGHGTRPYIQAVNQTDTYVSQLLAALKRAGIADETLVLLTSDHGGISRGHGGKSLQEMEIPWILYGKAVKKKGEIRRSVVTYDTAATLAYVFGLKTPDVWTGRPLSFLF
;
A
#
# COMPACT_ATOMS: atom_id res chain seq x y z
N MET A 1 -33.09 -21.46 64.61
CA MET A 1 -32.47 -21.79 63.35
C MET A 1 -32.35 -20.49 62.54
N LYS A 2 -31.17 -19.86 62.49
CA LYS A 2 -30.93 -18.58 61.71
C LYS A 2 -30.33 -18.94 60.37
N ARG A 3 -31.03 -18.64 59.26
CA ARG A 3 -30.57 -18.79 57.89
C ARG A 3 -29.76 -17.53 57.50
N TRP A 4 -28.50 -17.69 57.17
CA TRP A 4 -27.65 -16.65 56.57
C TRP A 4 -27.81 -16.72 55.06
N LEU A 5 -28.30 -15.63 54.46
CA LEU A 5 -28.28 -15.40 53.03
C LEU A 5 -26.92 -14.76 52.65
N ILE A 6 -26.12 -15.50 51.89
CA ILE A 6 -24.90 -14.98 51.29
C ILE A 6 -25.30 -14.34 49.95
N ALA A 7 -25.26 -13.00 49.88
CA ALA A 7 -25.40 -12.27 48.65
C ALA A 7 -24.06 -12.27 47.91
N GLY A 8 -23.99 -13.02 46.84
CA GLY A 8 -22.82 -13.00 45.94
C GLY A 8 -22.78 -11.70 45.11
N LEU A 9 -21.76 -10.88 45.34
CA LEU A 9 -21.49 -9.68 44.58
C LEU A 9 -20.79 -10.08 43.28
N PHE A 10 -21.51 -10.12 42.17
CA PHE A 10 -20.89 -10.27 40.84
C PHE A 10 -20.27 -8.93 40.43
N LEU A 11 -18.96 -8.79 40.58
CA LEU A 11 -18.19 -7.71 39.95
C LEU A 11 -18.11 -7.95 38.44
N TRP A 12 -18.90 -7.18 37.69
CA TRP A 12 -18.70 -7.02 36.25
C TRP A 12 -17.40 -6.23 36.03
N VAL A 13 -16.31 -6.91 35.67
CA VAL A 13 -15.13 -6.25 35.10
C VAL A 13 -15.50 -5.88 33.68
N SER A 14 -15.97 -4.65 33.48
CA SER A 14 -16.05 -4.04 32.15
C SER A 14 -14.63 -3.76 31.70
N GLY A 15 -14.02 -4.71 31.00
CA GLY A 15 -12.80 -4.46 30.23
C GLY A 15 -13.10 -3.35 29.25
N SER A 16 -12.55 -2.16 29.48
CA SER A 16 -12.50 -1.10 28.48
C SER A 16 -11.71 -1.66 27.28
N VAL A 17 -12.43 -2.04 26.21
CA VAL A 17 -11.81 -2.20 24.92
C VAL A 17 -11.34 -0.80 24.54
N ASP A 18 -10.05 -0.52 24.68
CA ASP A 18 -9.45 0.70 24.15
C ASP A 18 -9.85 0.80 22.69
N ALA A 19 -10.73 1.76 22.41
CA ALA A 19 -11.15 2.04 21.05
C ALA A 19 -9.92 2.60 20.32
N GLN A 20 -9.23 1.71 19.62
CA GLN A 20 -8.03 2.02 18.87
C GLN A 20 -8.32 3.17 17.89
N VAL A 21 -7.63 4.30 18.06
CA VAL A 21 -7.89 5.53 17.32
C VAL A 21 -7.67 5.29 15.82
N ARG A 22 -8.68 5.61 15.01
CA ARG A 22 -8.57 5.58 13.56
C ARG A 22 -8.18 6.95 13.04
N HIS A 23 -7.18 6.99 12.18
CA HIS A 23 -6.75 8.25 11.55
C HIS A 23 -7.51 8.52 10.24
N ALA A 24 -8.04 7.51 9.56
CA ALA A 24 -8.86 7.66 8.36
C ALA A 24 -9.93 6.56 8.27
N LYS A 25 -11.03 6.84 7.54
CA LYS A 25 -12.06 5.83 7.22
C LYS A 25 -11.70 5.02 5.99
N HIS A 26 -11.02 5.65 5.03
CA HIS A 26 -10.62 5.08 3.76
C HIS A 26 -9.13 5.26 3.52
N VAL A 27 -8.51 4.31 2.87
CA VAL A 27 -7.15 4.41 2.34
C VAL A 27 -7.16 3.99 0.88
N LEU A 28 -6.58 4.84 0.03
CA LEU A 28 -6.23 4.53 -1.35
C LEU A 28 -4.71 4.38 -1.45
N LEU A 29 -4.23 3.14 -1.56
CA LEU A 29 -2.84 2.81 -1.86
C LEU A 29 -2.69 2.77 -3.39
N ILE A 30 -1.80 3.58 -3.93
CA ILE A 30 -1.48 3.64 -5.35
C ILE A 30 -0.04 3.18 -5.52
N GLY A 31 0.12 2.05 -6.17
CA GLY A 31 1.40 1.49 -6.57
C GLY A 31 1.67 1.76 -8.04
N VAL A 32 2.84 2.30 -8.36
CA VAL A 32 3.30 2.54 -9.73
C VAL A 32 4.57 1.73 -9.93
N ASP A 33 4.48 0.67 -10.74
CA ASP A 33 5.59 -0.24 -10.99
C ASP A 33 6.76 0.48 -11.65
N GLY A 34 7.97 0.22 -11.18
CA GLY A 34 9.20 0.77 -11.75
C GLY A 34 9.38 2.29 -11.63
N LEU A 35 8.58 3.00 -10.78
CA LEU A 35 8.66 4.44 -10.62
C LEU A 35 9.85 4.84 -9.73
N GLY A 36 11.02 5.02 -10.32
CA GLY A 36 12.19 5.52 -9.60
C GLY A 36 12.10 7.02 -9.28
N SER A 37 12.53 7.40 -8.07
CA SER A 37 12.52 8.80 -7.61
C SER A 37 13.31 9.76 -8.49
N TYR A 38 14.31 9.27 -9.23
CA TYR A 38 15.16 10.06 -10.14
C TYR A 38 14.39 10.71 -11.31
N CYS A 39 13.16 10.25 -11.59
CA CYS A 39 12.35 10.82 -12.66
C CYS A 39 11.61 12.10 -12.26
N PHE A 40 11.39 12.34 -10.96
CA PHE A 40 10.60 13.47 -10.46
C PHE A 40 11.06 14.84 -10.97
N PRO A 41 12.37 15.17 -11.02
CA PRO A 41 12.83 16.46 -11.56
C PRO A 41 12.64 16.62 -13.07
N LYS A 42 12.34 15.52 -13.79
CA LYS A 42 12.23 15.48 -15.25
C LYS A 42 10.79 15.35 -15.74
N ALA A 43 9.87 14.98 -14.88
CA ALA A 43 8.49 14.68 -15.19
C ALA A 43 7.58 15.90 -14.98
N THR A 44 6.49 15.97 -15.74
CA THR A 44 5.39 16.93 -15.51
C THR A 44 4.31 16.23 -14.69
N ILE A 45 4.37 16.41 -13.38
CA ILE A 45 3.59 15.66 -12.40
C ILE A 45 2.84 16.58 -11.41
N PRO A 46 1.94 17.43 -11.91
CA PRO A 46 1.26 18.43 -11.08
C PRO A 46 0.42 17.81 -9.96
N THR A 47 -0.10 16.60 -10.16
CA THR A 47 -0.89 15.90 -9.13
C THR A 47 0.01 15.38 -8.02
N PHE A 48 1.12 14.73 -8.35
CA PHE A 48 2.09 14.27 -7.35
C PHE A 48 2.67 15.45 -6.59
N GLN A 49 3.00 16.55 -7.30
CA GLN A 49 3.47 17.78 -6.67
C GLN A 49 2.45 18.32 -5.65
N LYS A 50 1.17 18.41 -6.04
CA LYS A 50 0.09 18.82 -5.15
C LYS A 50 -0.03 17.90 -3.93
N MET A 51 0.15 16.58 -4.11
CA MET A 51 0.13 15.63 -2.99
C MET A 51 1.33 15.87 -2.06
N MET A 52 2.52 16.13 -2.60
CA MET A 52 3.71 16.47 -1.82
C MET A 52 3.55 17.77 -1.05
N ASP A 53 3.04 18.82 -1.68
CA ASP A 53 2.82 20.15 -1.05
C ASP A 53 1.78 20.08 0.07
N GLY A 54 0.76 19.23 -0.10
CA GLY A 54 -0.34 19.07 0.87
C GLY A 54 -0.16 17.94 1.89
N GLY A 55 0.87 17.13 1.75
CA GLY A 55 1.08 15.90 2.51
C GLY A 55 2.49 15.74 3.10
N ALA A 56 2.85 14.50 3.40
CA ALA A 56 4.18 14.11 3.84
C ALA A 56 4.81 13.20 2.79
N TRP A 57 6.09 13.39 2.49
CA TRP A 57 6.71 12.66 1.39
C TRP A 57 8.21 12.44 1.60
N THR A 58 8.73 11.43 0.93
CA THR A 58 10.17 11.26 0.69
C THR A 58 10.39 10.69 -0.71
N LEU A 59 11.46 11.12 -1.35
CA LEU A 59 11.97 10.54 -2.61
C LEU A 59 13.16 9.60 -2.34
N LYS A 60 13.37 9.21 -1.08
CA LYS A 60 14.47 8.36 -0.63
C LYS A 60 13.97 7.13 0.14
N ALA A 61 12.70 6.76 -0.04
CA ALA A 61 12.25 5.47 0.44
C ALA A 61 13.00 4.35 -0.29
N ARG A 62 13.15 3.20 0.35
CA ARG A 62 13.93 2.09 -0.20
C ARG A 62 13.04 0.90 -0.49
N SER A 63 13.23 0.34 -1.68
CA SER A 63 12.84 -1.04 -1.95
C SER A 63 13.67 -2.02 -1.13
N VAL A 64 13.21 -3.26 -1.01
CA VAL A 64 14.03 -4.38 -0.53
C VAL A 64 14.93 -4.90 -1.65
N LEU A 65 15.80 -5.83 -1.35
CA LEU A 65 16.64 -6.53 -2.34
C LEU A 65 16.16 -7.99 -2.48
N PRO A 66 16.12 -8.46 -3.73
CA PRO A 66 16.38 -7.75 -4.98
C PRO A 66 15.35 -6.61 -5.19
N SER A 67 15.75 -5.53 -5.92
CA SER A 67 14.85 -4.43 -6.24
C SER A 67 13.96 -4.82 -7.43
N SER A 68 13.04 -5.75 -7.21
CA SER A 68 12.16 -6.32 -8.23
C SER A 68 10.70 -6.39 -7.76
N SER A 69 9.81 -6.85 -8.66
CA SER A 69 8.37 -6.58 -8.48
C SER A 69 7.73 -7.44 -7.37
N ALA A 70 7.65 -8.77 -7.53
CA ALA A 70 6.86 -9.57 -6.58
C ALA A 70 7.38 -9.50 -5.14
N ASP A 71 8.68 -9.51 -4.94
CA ASP A 71 9.30 -9.41 -3.60
C ASP A 71 9.03 -8.05 -2.92
N ASN A 72 9.01 -6.96 -3.70
CA ASN A 72 8.71 -5.63 -3.16
C ASN A 72 7.20 -5.38 -2.98
N TRP A 73 6.35 -5.83 -3.90
CA TRP A 73 4.91 -5.76 -3.70
C TRP A 73 4.46 -6.64 -2.53
N ALA A 74 5.03 -7.85 -2.40
CA ALA A 74 4.83 -8.71 -1.22
C ALA A 74 5.24 -7.99 0.06
N SER A 75 6.47 -7.46 0.12
CA SER A 75 6.96 -6.71 1.28
C SER A 75 6.04 -5.55 1.65
N MET A 76 5.54 -4.81 0.65
CA MET A 76 4.63 -3.67 0.84
C MET A 76 3.30 -4.08 1.46
N LEU A 77 2.74 -5.22 1.06
CA LEU A 77 1.44 -5.70 1.53
C LEU A 77 1.54 -6.55 2.80
N MET A 78 2.69 -7.18 3.03
CA MET A 78 2.97 -8.14 4.11
C MET A 78 3.75 -7.55 5.29
N GLY A 79 4.24 -6.31 5.19
CA GLY A 79 4.91 -5.61 6.31
C GLY A 79 6.21 -6.25 6.80
N ALA A 80 6.86 -7.06 5.98
CA ALA A 80 8.12 -7.75 6.26
C ALA A 80 8.98 -7.85 4.99
N GLY A 81 10.26 -8.19 5.12
CA GLY A 81 11.14 -8.39 3.98
C GLY A 81 11.09 -9.81 3.39
N PRO A 82 11.72 -10.02 2.22
CA PRO A 82 11.77 -11.31 1.52
C PRO A 82 12.28 -12.47 2.38
N GLU A 83 13.22 -12.21 3.27
CA GLU A 83 13.78 -13.18 4.21
C GLU A 83 12.76 -13.72 5.22
N VAL A 84 11.60 -13.05 5.36
CA VAL A 84 10.56 -13.41 6.32
C VAL A 84 9.33 -13.98 5.60
N HIS A 85 8.86 -13.30 4.54
CA HIS A 85 7.67 -13.74 3.80
C HIS A 85 7.96 -14.74 2.68
N GLY A 86 9.21 -14.88 2.24
CA GLY A 86 9.65 -15.93 1.32
C GLY A 86 9.49 -15.64 -0.17
N TYR A 87 8.91 -14.52 -0.58
CA TYR A 87 8.85 -14.11 -1.99
C TYR A 87 10.16 -13.40 -2.34
N THR A 88 11.00 -14.02 -3.18
CA THR A 88 12.39 -13.58 -3.37
C THR A 88 12.75 -13.29 -4.82
N GLU A 89 11.85 -13.57 -5.77
CA GLU A 89 12.06 -13.39 -7.19
C GLU A 89 11.07 -12.38 -7.78
N TRP A 90 11.39 -11.80 -8.93
CA TRP A 90 10.57 -10.78 -9.59
C TRP A 90 9.15 -11.26 -9.92
N ASN A 91 8.94 -12.54 -10.13
CA ASN A 91 7.68 -13.17 -10.52
C ASN A 91 7.21 -14.24 -9.54
N SER A 92 7.65 -14.20 -8.28
CA SER A 92 7.23 -15.14 -7.25
C SER A 92 5.70 -15.21 -7.17
N ARG A 93 5.15 -16.42 -7.25
CA ARG A 93 3.72 -16.71 -7.11
C ARG A 93 3.40 -17.47 -5.83
N GLU A 94 4.43 -18.02 -5.23
CA GLU A 94 4.46 -18.71 -3.94
C GLU A 94 5.81 -18.40 -3.28
N PRO A 95 5.94 -18.55 -1.97
CA PRO A 95 7.21 -18.32 -1.29
C PRO A 95 8.24 -19.39 -1.68
N GLU A 96 9.43 -19.00 -2.14
CA GLU A 96 10.53 -19.92 -2.49
C GLU A 96 11.15 -20.54 -1.23
N PRO A 97 11.71 -19.75 -0.26
CA PRO A 97 11.88 -20.23 1.10
C PRO A 97 10.52 -20.16 1.83
N PRO A 98 10.21 -21.15 2.70
CA PRO A 98 8.97 -21.13 3.44
C PRO A 98 8.79 -19.83 4.23
N SER A 99 7.60 -19.22 4.15
CA SER A 99 7.22 -18.09 5.00
C SER A 99 7.34 -18.46 6.48
N GLN A 100 7.82 -17.53 7.31
CA GLN A 100 7.94 -17.78 8.76
C GLN A 100 6.58 -17.96 9.45
N GLU A 101 5.51 -17.41 8.88
CA GLU A 101 4.13 -17.57 9.31
C GLU A 101 3.21 -17.61 8.10
N THR A 102 2.13 -18.37 8.17
CA THR A 102 1.09 -18.39 7.13
C THR A 102 -0.29 -18.30 7.76
N THR A 103 -1.20 -17.64 7.08
CA THR A 103 -2.62 -17.60 7.42
C THR A 103 -3.29 -18.95 7.05
N GLU A 104 -4.54 -19.12 7.45
CA GLU A 104 -5.37 -20.27 7.01
C GLU A 104 -5.57 -20.35 5.49
N TYR A 105 -5.16 -19.31 4.76
CA TYR A 105 -5.22 -19.27 3.30
C TYR A 105 -3.88 -19.61 2.63
N GLY A 106 -2.85 -19.95 3.42
CA GLY A 106 -1.54 -20.38 2.93
C GLY A 106 -0.60 -19.26 2.52
N LEU A 107 -0.96 -17.98 2.74
CA LEU A 107 -0.09 -16.84 2.48
C LEU A 107 0.44 -16.25 3.79
N PHE A 108 1.59 -15.58 3.71
CA PHE A 108 2.06 -14.72 4.80
C PHE A 108 1.03 -13.61 5.07
N PRO A 109 0.70 -13.27 6.34
CA PRO A 109 -0.40 -12.35 6.65
C PRO A 109 -0.21 -10.98 6.02
N THR A 110 -1.19 -10.55 5.19
CA THR A 110 -1.21 -9.25 4.55
C THR A 110 -2.05 -8.23 5.31
N ILE A 111 -1.93 -6.96 4.93
CA ILE A 111 -2.81 -5.89 5.43
C ILE A 111 -4.30 -6.17 5.14
N PHE A 112 -4.62 -6.86 4.04
CA PHE A 112 -6.00 -7.25 3.71
C PHE A 112 -6.54 -8.31 4.67
N TYR A 113 -5.70 -9.30 4.99
CA TYR A 113 -6.02 -10.32 6.00
C TYR A 113 -6.28 -9.67 7.37
N LEU A 114 -5.37 -8.80 7.83
CA LEU A 114 -5.51 -8.10 9.11
C LEU A 114 -6.79 -7.27 9.16
N LEU A 115 -7.08 -6.51 8.09
CA LEU A 115 -8.28 -5.71 7.99
C LEU A 115 -9.54 -6.59 8.08
N LYS A 116 -9.60 -7.67 7.31
CA LYS A 116 -10.75 -8.59 7.31
C LYS A 116 -10.97 -9.27 8.66
N LYS A 117 -9.90 -9.74 9.29
CA LYS A 117 -9.98 -10.44 10.59
C LYS A 117 -10.39 -9.52 11.74
N GLN A 118 -9.84 -8.32 11.78
CA GLN A 118 -10.08 -7.38 12.89
C GLN A 118 -11.23 -6.42 12.64
N ARG A 119 -11.67 -6.26 11.39
CA ARG A 119 -12.76 -5.39 10.94
C ARG A 119 -13.65 -6.12 9.93
N PRO A 120 -14.39 -7.15 10.31
CA PRO A 120 -15.12 -8.04 9.37
C PRO A 120 -16.10 -7.34 8.43
N ARG A 121 -16.60 -6.15 8.83
CA ARG A 121 -17.50 -5.32 8.01
C ARG A 121 -16.76 -4.34 7.08
N ALA A 122 -15.44 -4.20 7.19
CA ALA A 122 -14.67 -3.38 6.28
C ALA A 122 -14.62 -4.06 4.90
N THR A 123 -14.74 -3.25 3.84
CA THR A 123 -14.60 -3.69 2.46
C THR A 123 -13.22 -3.32 1.95
N SER A 124 -12.67 -4.12 1.06
CA SER A 124 -11.41 -3.83 0.41
C SER A 124 -11.45 -4.17 -1.07
N ALA A 125 -10.65 -3.47 -1.86
CA ALA A 125 -10.56 -3.67 -3.30
C ALA A 125 -9.10 -3.69 -3.76
N VAL A 126 -8.80 -4.53 -4.75
CA VAL A 126 -7.53 -4.56 -5.47
C VAL A 126 -7.82 -4.48 -6.97
N VAL A 127 -7.31 -3.45 -7.62
CA VAL A 127 -7.44 -3.24 -9.06
C VAL A 127 -6.04 -3.11 -9.63
N TYR A 128 -5.64 -4.00 -10.51
CA TYR A 128 -4.25 -4.14 -10.91
C TYR A 128 -4.11 -4.53 -12.38
N GLU A 129 -2.98 -4.19 -12.96
CA GLU A 129 -2.62 -4.54 -14.33
C GLU A 129 -1.79 -5.81 -14.37
N TRP A 130 -0.60 -5.84 -13.76
CA TRP A 130 0.25 -7.02 -13.76
C TRP A 130 -0.33 -8.17 -12.92
N ASP A 131 -0.50 -9.34 -13.55
CA ASP A 131 -1.19 -10.49 -12.94
C ASP A 131 -0.50 -11.05 -11.70
N GLY A 132 0.83 -10.81 -11.55
CA GLY A 132 1.61 -11.19 -10.38
C GLY A 132 1.06 -10.67 -9.06
N ILE A 133 0.45 -9.48 -9.05
CA ILE A 133 -0.22 -8.93 -7.86
C ILE A 133 -1.26 -9.90 -7.29
N GLY A 134 -1.96 -10.63 -8.15
CA GLY A 134 -3.01 -11.58 -7.76
C GLY A 134 -2.54 -12.76 -6.91
N TYR A 135 -1.23 -12.95 -6.72
CA TYR A 135 -0.62 -14.01 -5.90
C TYR A 135 -0.09 -13.50 -4.55
N LEU A 136 -0.17 -12.17 -4.30
CA LEU A 136 0.49 -11.52 -3.16
C LEU A 136 -0.48 -11.08 -2.05
N TYR A 137 -1.74 -11.51 -2.10
CA TYR A 137 -2.72 -11.25 -1.05
C TYR A 137 -3.80 -12.33 -1.01
N GLU A 138 -4.43 -12.47 0.15
CA GLU A 138 -5.52 -13.43 0.37
C GLU A 138 -6.79 -12.95 -0.35
N LYS A 139 -7.12 -13.55 -1.49
CA LYS A 139 -8.31 -13.20 -2.29
C LYS A 139 -9.61 -13.29 -1.50
N GLN A 140 -9.68 -14.23 -0.54
CA GLN A 140 -10.82 -14.43 0.35
C GLN A 140 -11.03 -13.23 1.33
N CYS A 141 -10.01 -12.43 1.54
CA CYS A 141 -10.04 -11.25 2.40
C CYS A 141 -10.38 -9.95 1.64
N VAL A 142 -10.47 -10.00 0.31
CA VAL A 142 -10.75 -8.84 -0.54
C VAL A 142 -12.17 -8.93 -1.09
N THR A 143 -12.91 -7.82 -1.02
CA THR A 143 -14.30 -7.75 -1.51
C THR A 143 -14.35 -7.73 -3.05
N THR A 144 -13.49 -6.91 -3.65
CA THR A 144 -13.44 -6.71 -5.11
C THR A 144 -12.00 -6.85 -5.60
N SER A 145 -11.78 -7.76 -6.54
CA SER A 145 -10.47 -8.01 -7.16
C SER A 145 -10.63 -7.99 -8.67
N VAL A 146 -9.94 -7.06 -9.35
CA VAL A 146 -10.04 -6.88 -10.81
C VAL A 146 -8.63 -6.80 -11.40
N ASN A 147 -8.30 -7.78 -12.26
CA ASN A 147 -7.14 -7.68 -13.13
C ASN A 147 -7.56 -7.01 -14.44
N CYS A 148 -6.83 -6.01 -14.86
CA CYS A 148 -7.12 -5.21 -16.06
C CYS A 148 -6.00 -5.37 -17.08
N THR A 149 -6.28 -5.00 -18.34
CA THR A 149 -5.25 -4.92 -19.38
C THR A 149 -4.95 -3.46 -19.68
N GLY A 150 -3.78 -2.99 -19.21
CA GLY A 150 -3.28 -1.63 -19.36
C GLY A 150 -3.82 -0.64 -18.33
N ASP A 151 -3.00 0.36 -18.04
CA ASP A 151 -3.24 1.36 -16.99
C ASP A 151 -4.52 2.18 -17.18
N SER A 152 -4.92 2.45 -18.44
CA SER A 152 -6.17 3.16 -18.73
C SER A 152 -7.40 2.38 -18.24
N ALA A 153 -7.43 1.06 -18.48
CA ALA A 153 -8.50 0.19 -18.01
C ALA A 153 -8.48 0.05 -16.49
N THR A 154 -7.29 -0.03 -15.91
CA THR A 154 -7.06 -0.04 -14.46
C THR A 154 -7.59 1.23 -13.80
N ALA A 155 -7.25 2.39 -14.31
CA ALA A 155 -7.78 3.66 -13.83
C ALA A 155 -9.31 3.73 -13.89
N ALA A 156 -9.90 3.32 -15.05
CA ALA A 156 -11.35 3.31 -15.24
C ALA A 156 -12.06 2.33 -14.27
N ALA A 157 -11.49 1.15 -14.05
CA ALA A 157 -12.03 0.18 -13.09
C ALA A 157 -11.91 0.71 -11.65
N ALA A 158 -10.77 1.30 -11.29
CA ALA A 158 -10.56 1.89 -9.98
C ALA A 158 -11.56 3.03 -9.69
N ILE A 159 -11.80 3.92 -10.67
CA ILE A 159 -12.79 4.98 -10.55
C ILE A 159 -14.19 4.41 -10.27
N ARG A 160 -14.62 3.43 -11.06
CA ARG A 160 -15.93 2.77 -10.83
C ARG A 160 -16.04 2.16 -9.45
N THR A 161 -14.99 1.45 -8.98
CA THR A 161 -14.96 0.83 -7.65
C THR A 161 -15.01 1.89 -6.55
N ILE A 162 -14.27 2.98 -6.65
CA ILE A 162 -14.32 4.10 -5.69
C ILE A 162 -15.74 4.66 -5.59
N GLU A 163 -16.39 4.94 -6.72
CA GLU A 163 -17.69 5.59 -6.75
C GLU A 163 -18.83 4.68 -6.29
N ALA A 164 -18.78 3.39 -6.68
CA ALA A 164 -19.84 2.44 -6.34
C ALA A 164 -19.71 1.84 -4.94
N GLU A 165 -18.48 1.50 -4.50
CA GLU A 165 -18.26 0.68 -3.32
C GLU A 165 -17.66 1.43 -2.13
N LYS A 166 -16.93 2.54 -2.38
CA LYS A 166 -16.25 3.32 -1.33
C LYS A 166 -15.45 2.44 -0.37
N PRO A 167 -14.51 1.63 -0.86
CA PRO A 167 -13.83 0.62 -0.05
C PRO A 167 -13.05 1.25 1.11
N THR A 168 -12.97 0.55 2.24
CA THR A 168 -12.16 0.96 3.39
C THR A 168 -10.67 0.97 3.03
N LEU A 169 -10.19 -0.06 2.33
CA LEU A 169 -8.84 -0.14 1.78
C LEU A 169 -8.92 -0.48 0.31
N MET A 170 -8.28 0.32 -0.52
CA MET A 170 -8.13 0.03 -1.95
C MET A 170 -6.66 0.08 -2.34
N PHE A 171 -6.21 -0.93 -3.06
CA PHE A 171 -4.92 -0.96 -3.74
C PHE A 171 -5.15 -0.86 -5.25
N VAL A 172 -4.49 0.09 -5.89
CA VAL A 172 -4.48 0.26 -7.36
C VAL A 172 -3.05 0.12 -7.82
N HIS A 173 -2.80 -0.77 -8.78
CA HIS A 173 -1.47 -1.01 -9.33
C HIS A 173 -1.44 -0.63 -10.81
N PHE A 174 -0.49 0.22 -11.17
CA PHE A 174 -0.18 0.67 -12.54
C PHE A 174 1.16 0.10 -12.99
N SER A 175 1.25 -0.38 -14.24
CA SER A 175 2.40 -1.09 -14.80
C SER A 175 3.16 -0.34 -15.90
N ASP A 176 2.50 0.56 -16.62
CA ASP A 176 3.03 1.19 -17.84
C ASP A 176 4.41 1.85 -17.68
N VAL A 177 4.76 2.34 -16.49
CA VAL A 177 6.05 3.00 -16.26
C VAL A 177 7.19 1.99 -16.32
N ASP A 178 7.04 0.83 -15.69
CA ASP A 178 8.03 -0.24 -15.76
C ASP A 178 8.10 -0.87 -17.16
N ASP A 179 6.97 -1.14 -17.79
CA ASP A 179 6.88 -1.64 -19.16
C ASP A 179 7.67 -0.75 -20.14
N ARG A 180 7.56 0.58 -19.98
CA ARG A 180 8.36 1.53 -20.78
C ARG A 180 9.83 1.49 -20.42
N GLY A 181 10.15 1.31 -19.13
CA GLY A 181 11.52 1.09 -18.68
C GLY A 181 12.16 -0.10 -19.38
N HIS A 182 11.50 -1.23 -19.40
CA HIS A 182 11.97 -2.43 -20.10
C HIS A 182 12.04 -2.27 -21.63
N ALA A 183 11.03 -1.67 -22.22
CA ALA A 183 10.95 -1.53 -23.69
C ALA A 183 12.02 -0.59 -24.26
N VAL A 184 12.24 0.58 -23.63
CA VAL A 184 13.05 1.65 -24.22
C VAL A 184 14.09 2.26 -23.27
N GLY A 185 14.13 1.83 -22.02
CA GLY A 185 15.07 2.25 -20.98
C GLY A 185 14.45 3.21 -19.96
N HIS A 186 14.78 2.94 -18.70
CA HIS A 186 14.40 3.76 -17.55
C HIS A 186 15.02 5.16 -17.66
N GLY A 187 14.25 6.19 -17.34
CA GLY A 187 14.68 7.59 -17.40
C GLY A 187 14.71 8.20 -18.82
N THR A 188 14.35 7.45 -19.86
CA THR A 188 14.19 7.95 -21.22
C THR A 188 12.94 8.80 -21.38
N ARG A 189 12.84 9.55 -22.48
CA ARG A 189 11.66 10.39 -22.74
C ARG A 189 10.35 9.60 -22.74
N PRO A 190 10.22 8.42 -23.39
CA PRO A 190 8.97 7.65 -23.32
C PRO A 190 8.65 7.14 -21.90
N TYR A 191 9.65 6.77 -21.10
CA TYR A 191 9.45 6.43 -19.68
C TYR A 191 8.90 7.64 -18.91
N ILE A 192 9.46 8.83 -19.07
CA ILE A 192 8.96 10.06 -18.43
C ILE A 192 7.55 10.39 -18.90
N GLN A 193 7.20 10.12 -20.17
CA GLN A 193 5.83 10.30 -20.67
C GLN A 193 4.84 9.34 -19.98
N ALA A 194 5.23 8.08 -19.69
CA ALA A 194 4.40 7.16 -18.92
C ALA A 194 4.18 7.68 -17.48
N VAL A 195 5.22 8.22 -16.84
CA VAL A 195 5.08 8.85 -15.50
C VAL A 195 4.09 10.03 -15.54
N ASN A 196 4.17 10.89 -16.57
CA ASN A 196 3.23 12.01 -16.74
C ASN A 196 1.78 11.52 -16.97
N GLN A 197 1.62 10.40 -17.69
CA GLN A 197 0.30 9.81 -17.92
C GLN A 197 -0.26 9.21 -16.62
N THR A 198 0.57 8.55 -15.81
CA THR A 198 0.18 8.03 -14.51
C THR A 198 -0.25 9.15 -13.55
N ASP A 199 0.44 10.30 -13.55
CA ASP A 199 0.00 11.49 -12.79
C ASP A 199 -1.44 11.92 -13.17
N THR A 200 -1.77 11.81 -14.47
CA THR A 200 -3.13 12.10 -14.97
C THR A 200 -4.14 11.07 -14.41
N TYR A 201 -3.82 9.78 -14.40
CA TYR A 201 -4.69 8.76 -13.82
C TYR A 201 -4.89 9.00 -12.32
N VAL A 202 -3.84 9.33 -11.58
CA VAL A 202 -3.95 9.66 -10.15
C VAL A 202 -4.84 10.89 -9.93
N SER A 203 -4.75 11.91 -10.79
CA SER A 203 -5.67 13.06 -10.76
C SER A 203 -7.13 12.63 -10.89
N GLN A 204 -7.42 11.69 -11.80
CA GLN A 204 -8.77 11.15 -12.01
C GLN A 204 -9.26 10.35 -10.79
N LEU A 205 -8.39 9.56 -10.14
CA LEU A 205 -8.72 8.85 -8.89
C LEU A 205 -9.05 9.84 -7.76
N LEU A 206 -8.25 10.90 -7.59
CA LEU A 206 -8.54 11.94 -6.59
C LEU A 206 -9.87 12.67 -6.87
N ALA A 207 -10.20 12.88 -8.14
CA ALA A 207 -11.50 13.43 -8.54
C ALA A 207 -12.65 12.46 -8.23
N ALA A 208 -12.46 11.14 -8.43
CA ALA A 208 -13.44 10.12 -8.08
C ALA A 208 -13.72 10.08 -6.57
N LEU A 209 -12.69 10.18 -5.72
CA LEU A 209 -12.87 10.29 -4.27
C LEU A 209 -13.77 11.49 -3.89
N LYS A 210 -13.61 12.62 -4.59
CA LYS A 210 -14.46 13.82 -4.37
C LYS A 210 -15.89 13.57 -4.82
N ARG A 211 -16.11 12.99 -6.00
CA ARG A 211 -17.45 12.67 -6.50
C ARG A 211 -18.16 11.65 -5.60
N ALA A 212 -17.41 10.67 -5.07
CA ALA A 212 -17.90 9.71 -4.09
C ALA A 212 -18.22 10.32 -2.70
N GLY A 213 -17.78 11.56 -2.44
CA GLY A 213 -17.99 12.23 -1.16
C GLY A 213 -17.13 11.73 -0.01
N ILE A 214 -16.02 11.00 -0.31
CA ILE A 214 -15.15 10.40 0.71
C ILE A 214 -13.73 11.00 0.76
N ALA A 215 -13.43 12.00 -0.07
CA ALA A 215 -12.08 12.56 -0.18
C ALA A 215 -11.52 13.07 1.16
N ASP A 216 -12.36 13.71 1.99
CA ASP A 216 -11.95 14.28 3.27
C ASP A 216 -11.67 13.22 4.36
N GLU A 217 -12.18 12.01 4.18
CA GLU A 217 -12.02 10.87 5.09
C GLU A 217 -11.03 9.83 4.56
N THR A 218 -10.39 10.12 3.39
CA THR A 218 -9.45 9.23 2.70
C THR A 218 -8.02 9.70 2.88
N LEU A 219 -7.14 8.77 3.24
CA LEU A 219 -5.69 8.89 3.05
C LEU A 219 -5.31 8.28 1.70
N VAL A 220 -4.53 9.00 0.93
CA VAL A 220 -3.96 8.53 -0.33
C VAL A 220 -2.46 8.34 -0.14
N LEU A 221 -1.97 7.14 -0.39
CA LEU A 221 -0.55 6.81 -0.36
C LEU A 221 -0.12 6.40 -1.77
N LEU A 222 0.82 7.14 -2.36
CA LEU A 222 1.43 6.81 -3.63
C LEU A 222 2.88 6.38 -3.39
N THR A 223 3.24 5.24 -3.97
CA THR A 223 4.59 4.70 -3.86
C THR A 223 4.91 3.79 -5.07
N SER A 224 6.09 3.20 -5.07
CA SER A 224 6.56 2.22 -6.05
C SER A 224 7.15 1.02 -5.32
N ASP A 225 7.40 -0.02 -6.06
CA ASP A 225 8.13 -1.22 -5.63
C ASP A 225 9.64 -1.08 -5.87
N HIS A 226 10.06 -0.53 -7.00
CA HIS A 226 11.47 -0.28 -7.37
C HIS A 226 11.58 0.87 -8.38
N GLY A 227 12.79 1.26 -8.69
CA GLY A 227 13.12 2.05 -9.85
C GLY A 227 13.73 1.17 -10.93
N GLY A 228 14.69 1.72 -11.72
CA GLY A 228 15.35 0.91 -12.74
C GLY A 228 16.51 1.64 -13.38
N ILE A 229 17.38 0.88 -14.05
CA ILE A 229 18.54 1.37 -14.77
C ILE A 229 18.63 0.69 -16.15
N SER A 230 18.98 1.44 -17.18
CA SER A 230 18.98 0.91 -18.55
C SER A 230 17.61 0.30 -18.89
N ARG A 231 17.52 -0.98 -19.20
CA ARG A 231 16.27 -1.70 -19.49
C ARG A 231 15.93 -2.75 -18.44
N GLY A 232 16.34 -2.57 -17.19
CA GLY A 232 16.11 -3.55 -16.13
C GLY A 232 16.17 -2.95 -14.74
N HIS A 233 15.99 -3.83 -13.78
CA HIS A 233 16.00 -3.58 -12.34
C HIS A 233 16.43 -4.87 -11.61
N GLY A 234 16.34 -4.93 -10.28
CA GLY A 234 16.72 -6.07 -9.46
C GLY A 234 18.09 -5.93 -8.80
N GLY A 235 18.82 -4.89 -9.15
CA GLY A 235 20.14 -4.59 -8.60
C GLY A 235 20.10 -3.76 -7.33
N LYS A 236 21.26 -3.24 -6.96
CA LYS A 236 21.51 -2.53 -5.69
C LYS A 236 21.88 -1.05 -5.88
N SER A 237 21.73 -0.50 -7.08
CA SER A 237 21.98 0.91 -7.31
C SER A 237 20.88 1.75 -6.66
N LEU A 238 21.20 3.00 -6.28
CA LEU A 238 20.19 3.93 -5.76
C LEU A 238 19.09 4.21 -6.78
N GLN A 239 19.43 4.16 -8.07
CA GLN A 239 18.48 4.36 -9.14
C GLN A 239 17.42 3.25 -9.20
N GLU A 240 17.79 2.03 -8.83
CA GLU A 240 16.88 0.89 -8.73
C GLU A 240 16.12 0.85 -7.40
N MET A 241 16.76 1.29 -6.31
CA MET A 241 16.24 1.14 -4.96
C MET A 241 15.49 2.36 -4.41
N GLU A 242 15.79 3.59 -4.87
CA GLU A 242 15.10 4.79 -4.36
C GLU A 242 13.77 5.01 -5.04
N ILE A 243 12.71 4.93 -4.24
CA ILE A 243 11.32 5.05 -4.64
C ILE A 243 10.64 6.24 -3.95
N PRO A 244 9.62 6.86 -4.58
CA PRO A 244 8.79 7.85 -3.90
C PRO A 244 7.90 7.18 -2.86
N TRP A 245 7.61 7.89 -1.77
CA TRP A 245 6.60 7.56 -0.80
C TRP A 245 5.89 8.84 -0.40
N ILE A 246 4.62 8.99 -0.82
CA ILE A 246 3.87 10.25 -0.70
C ILE A 246 2.53 9.95 -0.02
N LEU A 247 2.32 10.49 1.17
CA LEU A 247 1.10 10.36 1.95
C LEU A 247 0.33 11.68 1.94
N TYR A 248 -0.90 11.65 1.46
CA TYR A 248 -1.75 12.81 1.27
C TYR A 248 -3.13 12.60 1.89
N GLY A 249 -3.68 13.64 2.53
CA GLY A 249 -5.02 13.63 3.11
C GLY A 249 -5.12 14.45 4.39
N LYS A 250 -6.35 14.70 4.85
CA LYS A 250 -6.61 15.56 6.03
C LYS A 250 -6.04 15.01 7.33
N ALA A 251 -5.87 13.70 7.43
CA ALA A 251 -5.32 13.06 8.63
C ALA A 251 -3.81 13.25 8.80
N VAL A 252 -3.11 13.67 7.74
CA VAL A 252 -1.66 13.95 7.82
C VAL A 252 -1.43 15.26 8.57
N LYS A 253 -0.88 15.17 9.78
CA LYS A 253 -0.59 16.33 10.64
C LYS A 253 0.79 16.90 10.38
N LYS A 254 1.80 16.04 10.25
CA LYS A 254 3.16 16.46 9.93
C LYS A 254 3.39 16.38 8.43
N LYS A 255 3.35 17.54 7.77
CA LYS A 255 3.56 17.69 6.33
C LYS A 255 5.02 18.00 6.00
N GLY A 256 5.36 17.83 4.71
CA GLY A 256 6.68 18.10 4.16
C GLY A 256 7.54 16.86 4.04
N GLU A 257 8.83 17.07 3.82
CA GLU A 257 9.78 15.98 3.58
C GLU A 257 10.02 15.12 4.83
N ILE A 258 9.88 13.82 4.67
CA ILE A 258 10.19 12.80 5.69
C ILE A 258 11.71 12.57 5.67
N ARG A 259 12.39 12.95 6.76
CA ARG A 259 13.85 12.79 6.89
C ARG A 259 14.26 11.46 7.54
N ARG A 260 13.30 10.67 8.01
CA ARG A 260 13.55 9.32 8.54
C ARG A 260 13.64 8.33 7.40
N SER A 261 14.40 7.25 7.63
CA SER A 261 14.40 6.11 6.70
C SER A 261 13.00 5.52 6.59
N VAL A 262 12.60 5.23 5.37
CA VAL A 262 11.36 4.51 5.01
C VAL A 262 11.75 3.36 4.11
N VAL A 263 11.27 2.17 4.43
CA VAL A 263 11.44 0.98 3.60
C VAL A 263 10.07 0.51 3.14
N THR A 264 9.98 -0.16 2.01
CA THR A 264 8.71 -0.55 1.38
C THR A 264 7.76 -1.27 2.35
N TYR A 265 8.26 -2.15 3.22
CA TYR A 265 7.46 -2.88 4.22
C TYR A 265 6.91 -2.00 5.37
N ASP A 266 7.40 -0.77 5.57
CA ASP A 266 6.81 0.18 6.50
C ASP A 266 5.41 0.65 6.06
N THR A 267 5.08 0.43 4.79
CA THR A 267 3.78 0.76 4.21
C THR A 267 2.65 0.00 4.89
N ALA A 268 2.68 -1.34 4.91
CA ALA A 268 1.64 -2.14 5.57
C ALA A 268 1.51 -1.79 7.06
N ALA A 269 2.64 -1.63 7.77
CA ALA A 269 2.64 -1.24 9.18
C ALA A 269 1.98 0.13 9.39
N THR A 270 2.24 1.10 8.49
CA THR A 270 1.61 2.42 8.53
C THR A 270 0.10 2.33 8.27
N LEU A 271 -0.34 1.52 7.30
CA LEU A 271 -1.77 1.29 7.03
C LEU A 271 -2.47 0.61 8.21
N ALA A 272 -1.81 -0.37 8.84
CA ALA A 272 -2.32 -1.01 10.06
C ALA A 272 -2.50 0.02 11.19
N TYR A 273 -1.52 0.89 11.39
CA TYR A 273 -1.61 1.99 12.37
C TYR A 273 -2.78 2.94 12.05
N VAL A 274 -2.93 3.37 10.79
CA VAL A 274 -4.04 4.23 10.33
C VAL A 274 -5.41 3.64 10.68
N PHE A 275 -5.55 2.34 10.49
CA PHE A 275 -6.80 1.63 10.82
C PHE A 275 -6.90 1.20 12.28
N GLY A 276 -5.87 1.39 13.10
CA GLY A 276 -5.83 0.89 14.47
C GLY A 276 -5.92 -0.63 14.51
N LEU A 277 -5.17 -1.32 13.66
CA LEU A 277 -5.08 -2.78 13.65
C LEU A 277 -3.85 -3.24 14.43
N LYS A 278 -3.97 -4.38 15.10
CA LYS A 278 -2.83 -5.06 15.72
C LYS A 278 -2.06 -5.80 14.63
N THR A 279 -0.76 -5.51 14.52
CA THR A 279 0.14 -6.22 13.60
C THR A 279 0.60 -7.56 14.19
N PRO A 280 0.85 -8.59 13.37
CA PRO A 280 1.47 -9.83 13.84
C PRO A 280 2.95 -9.60 14.19
N ASP A 281 3.48 -10.41 15.09
CA ASP A 281 4.86 -10.26 15.60
C ASP A 281 5.92 -10.50 14.50
N VAL A 282 5.56 -11.23 13.45
CA VAL A 282 6.44 -11.50 12.28
C VAL A 282 6.60 -10.30 11.34
N TRP A 283 5.78 -9.25 11.48
CA TRP A 283 5.98 -8.04 10.70
C TRP A 283 7.15 -7.23 11.25
N THR A 284 8.09 -6.89 10.37
CA THR A 284 9.29 -6.11 10.72
C THR A 284 9.13 -4.62 10.39
N GLY A 285 8.13 -4.27 9.60
CA GLY A 285 7.81 -2.89 9.23
C GLY A 285 7.43 -2.03 10.43
N ARG A 286 7.82 -0.76 10.38
CA ARG A 286 7.58 0.23 11.44
C ARG A 286 6.59 1.29 10.95
N PRO A 287 5.49 1.55 11.68
CA PRO A 287 4.54 2.57 11.28
C PRO A 287 5.16 3.98 11.36
N LEU A 288 4.87 4.80 10.37
CA LEU A 288 5.24 6.22 10.39
C LEU A 288 4.23 7.01 11.24
N SER A 289 4.01 6.57 12.48
CA SER A 289 3.00 7.11 13.40
C SER A 289 3.15 8.61 13.70
N PHE A 290 4.36 9.15 13.60
CA PHE A 290 4.65 10.56 13.82
C PHE A 290 4.05 11.51 12.77
N LEU A 291 3.43 10.98 11.71
CA LEU A 291 2.77 11.77 10.67
C LEU A 291 1.31 12.16 11.03
N PHE A 292 0.73 11.53 12.08
CA PHE A 292 -0.70 11.60 12.45
C PHE A 292 -1.01 12.37 13.74
#